data_181927ea7d8c2d938682b40915656b8c
#
_entry.id   181927ea7d8c2d938682b40915656b8c
#
_cell.length_a   1.000
_cell.length_b   1.000
_cell.length_c   1.000
_cell.angle_alpha   90.00
_cell.angle_beta   90.00
_cell.angle_gamma   90.00
#
_symmetry.space_group_name_H-M   'P 1'
#
loop_
_entity.id
_entity.type
_entity.pdbx_description
1 polymer ?
#
loop_
_entity_poly.entity_id
_entity_poly.type
_entity_poly.pdbx_seq_one_letter_code
_entity_poly.pdbx_strand_id
1 'polypeptide(L)'
;MKALVFLEHHEGDLEKGGLGVLSKAASLGAAAGVVLGPGAAGLAARAGAFGAAKTYACEDEALATPLPQPRIDALAALVEKTGADAVLFAASVLAADVAAGLAARLDAGLNWDLTDLVLTDGELVGKRPALGDTVLVDVGWKGSPKLGLIRAGAFEPVEAGGTAEVETFDVAFEDFSALATLVEQTQEESSGPSIEEADIIVAGGRGLGSPEAFSLLEELAAALGGAVAATRAVVDAGWYPYSTQVGQTGKMVSPKLYIACGISGAIQHKVGMQGAGTIIAINKDPNAPIFDFCDIGVVGDLHEIVPKLTELVRSHRR
;
A
#
# COMPACT_ATOMS: atom_id res chain seq x y z
N MET A 1 -8.46 -16.17 -17.07
CA MET A 1 -7.32 -15.92 -16.14
C MET A 1 -7.65 -16.51 -14.78
N LYS A 2 -6.74 -17.26 -14.20
CA LYS A 2 -6.80 -17.71 -12.79
C LYS A 2 -5.72 -16.97 -12.01
N ALA A 3 -6.09 -16.10 -11.10
CA ALA A 3 -5.16 -15.31 -10.31
C ALA A 3 -5.15 -15.77 -8.85
N LEU A 4 -3.96 -15.86 -8.25
CA LEU A 4 -3.75 -15.84 -6.81
C LEU A 4 -3.45 -14.41 -6.39
N VAL A 5 -4.05 -13.96 -5.29
CA VAL A 5 -3.80 -12.64 -4.71
C VAL A 5 -3.28 -12.83 -3.30
N PHE A 6 -2.05 -12.40 -3.06
CA PHE A 6 -1.45 -12.42 -1.73
C PHE A 6 -2.10 -11.33 -0.86
N LEU A 7 -2.70 -11.77 0.24
CA LEU A 7 -3.42 -10.91 1.18
C LEU A 7 -2.64 -10.84 2.50
N GLU A 8 -2.02 -9.71 2.74
CA GLU A 8 -1.42 -9.41 4.03
C GLU A 8 -2.52 -9.11 5.05
N HIS A 9 -2.21 -9.36 6.31
CA HIS A 9 -3.11 -9.06 7.42
C HIS A 9 -2.33 -8.52 8.61
N HIS A 10 -2.96 -7.64 9.36
CA HIS A 10 -2.41 -7.04 10.56
C HIS A 10 -3.52 -6.89 11.62
N GLU A 11 -3.19 -7.11 12.88
CA GLU A 11 -4.12 -6.97 14.03
C GLU A 11 -5.48 -7.68 13.86
N GLY A 12 -5.51 -8.80 13.13
CA GLY A 12 -6.72 -9.60 12.94
C GLY A 12 -7.62 -9.09 11.80
N ASP A 13 -7.12 -8.25 10.91
CA ASP A 13 -7.83 -7.81 9.71
C ASP A 13 -6.98 -7.97 8.44
N LEU A 14 -7.65 -8.15 7.28
CA LEU A 14 -7.00 -8.14 5.97
C LEU A 14 -6.70 -6.70 5.54
N GLU A 15 -5.52 -6.48 5.00
CA GLU A 15 -5.12 -5.16 4.54
C GLU A 15 -5.91 -4.69 3.32
N LYS A 16 -6.33 -3.43 3.35
CA LYS A 16 -7.15 -2.77 2.33
C LYS A 16 -6.54 -2.87 0.93
N GLY A 17 -5.21 -2.70 0.83
CA GLY A 17 -4.50 -2.78 -0.45
C GLY A 17 -4.66 -4.14 -1.13
N GLY A 18 -4.50 -5.24 -0.39
CA GLY A 18 -4.70 -6.60 -0.89
C GLY A 18 -6.13 -6.86 -1.33
N LEU A 19 -7.11 -6.36 -0.56
CA LEU A 19 -8.53 -6.50 -0.91
C LEU A 19 -8.89 -5.72 -2.20
N GLY A 20 -8.29 -4.56 -2.42
CA GLY A 20 -8.44 -3.81 -3.68
C GLY A 20 -7.90 -4.57 -4.88
N VAL A 21 -6.70 -5.16 -4.75
CA VAL A 21 -6.10 -6.02 -5.79
C VAL A 21 -6.97 -7.24 -6.06
N LEU A 22 -7.52 -7.86 -5.01
CA LEU A 22 -8.43 -9.00 -5.14
C LEU A 22 -9.71 -8.63 -5.91
N SER A 23 -10.35 -7.52 -5.57
CA SER A 23 -11.55 -7.03 -6.26
C SER A 23 -11.27 -6.77 -7.73
N LYS A 24 -10.13 -6.17 -8.05
CA LYS A 24 -9.71 -5.95 -9.45
C LYS A 24 -9.47 -7.28 -10.17
N ALA A 25 -8.75 -8.21 -9.57
CA ALA A 25 -8.48 -9.53 -10.14
C ALA A 25 -9.79 -10.30 -10.41
N ALA A 26 -10.73 -10.27 -9.48
CA ALA A 26 -12.04 -10.90 -9.61
C ALA A 26 -12.87 -10.32 -10.77
N SER A 27 -12.74 -9.02 -11.04
CA SER A 27 -13.39 -8.38 -12.19
C SER A 27 -12.81 -8.82 -13.54
N LEU A 28 -11.60 -9.35 -13.57
CA LEU A 28 -10.91 -9.81 -14.78
C LEU A 28 -11.00 -11.32 -14.99
N GLY A 29 -11.37 -12.10 -13.97
CA GLY A 29 -11.48 -13.56 -14.10
C GLY A 29 -11.60 -14.26 -12.75
N ALA A 30 -11.24 -15.54 -12.70
CA ALA A 30 -11.24 -16.27 -11.44
C ALA A 30 -10.09 -15.80 -10.55
N ALA A 31 -10.43 -15.30 -9.36
CA ALA A 31 -9.47 -14.87 -8.36
C ALA A 31 -9.62 -15.69 -7.08
N ALA A 32 -8.49 -16.04 -6.47
CA ALA A 32 -8.43 -16.68 -5.18
C ALA A 32 -7.49 -15.90 -4.25
N GLY A 33 -7.90 -15.70 -3.00
CA GLY A 33 -7.05 -15.11 -1.98
C GLY A 33 -6.02 -16.12 -1.45
N VAL A 34 -4.89 -15.61 -0.97
CA VAL A 34 -3.89 -16.39 -0.22
C VAL A 34 -3.56 -15.63 1.05
N VAL A 35 -3.87 -16.20 2.21
CA VAL A 35 -3.61 -15.63 3.54
C VAL A 35 -2.64 -16.54 4.27
N LEU A 36 -1.50 -16.01 4.72
CA LEU A 36 -0.40 -16.76 5.30
C LEU A 36 -0.02 -16.21 6.67
N GLY A 37 0.10 -17.07 7.66
CA GLY A 37 0.52 -16.74 9.02
C GLY A 37 -0.57 -16.93 10.05
N PRO A 38 -0.31 -16.54 11.32
CA PRO A 38 -1.25 -16.74 12.42
C PRO A 38 -2.61 -16.09 12.18
N GLY A 39 -3.69 -16.83 12.40
CA GLY A 39 -5.07 -16.36 12.21
C GLY A 39 -5.56 -16.36 10.76
N ALA A 40 -4.75 -16.84 9.82
CA ALA A 40 -5.07 -16.84 8.38
C ALA A 40 -6.40 -17.53 8.05
N ALA A 41 -6.69 -18.69 8.67
CA ALA A 41 -7.90 -19.44 8.42
C ALA A 41 -9.17 -18.67 8.86
N GLY A 42 -9.08 -17.93 9.96
CA GLY A 42 -10.18 -17.10 10.46
C GLY A 42 -10.49 -15.89 9.57
N LEU A 43 -9.47 -15.35 8.90
CA LEU A 43 -9.60 -14.19 8.02
C LEU A 43 -9.97 -14.56 6.58
N ALA A 44 -9.57 -15.76 6.15
CA ALA A 44 -9.64 -16.19 4.75
C ALA A 44 -11.06 -16.11 4.15
N ALA A 45 -12.10 -16.42 4.92
CA ALA A 45 -13.50 -16.39 4.45
C ALA A 45 -13.95 -14.96 4.05
N ARG A 46 -13.38 -13.93 4.69
CA ARG A 46 -13.72 -12.51 4.43
C ARG A 46 -13.35 -12.05 3.03
N ALA A 47 -12.33 -12.67 2.42
CA ALA A 47 -11.94 -12.39 1.04
C ALA A 47 -13.08 -12.63 0.04
N GLY A 48 -14.07 -13.46 0.38
CA GLY A 48 -15.27 -13.69 -0.43
C GLY A 48 -16.11 -12.44 -0.64
N ALA A 49 -16.16 -11.54 0.34
CA ALA A 49 -16.87 -10.27 0.20
C ALA A 49 -16.28 -9.39 -0.92
N PHE A 50 -15.02 -9.63 -1.29
CA PHE A 50 -14.27 -8.87 -2.30
C PHE A 50 -14.05 -9.67 -3.60
N GLY A 51 -14.85 -10.73 -3.82
CA GLY A 51 -14.92 -11.44 -5.08
C GLY A 51 -14.10 -12.73 -5.17
N ALA A 52 -13.42 -13.16 -4.09
CA ALA A 52 -12.78 -14.47 -4.08
C ALA A 52 -13.83 -15.59 -3.95
N ALA A 53 -13.86 -16.52 -4.88
CA ALA A 53 -14.64 -17.75 -4.73
C ALA A 53 -13.97 -18.72 -3.76
N LYS A 54 -12.65 -18.70 -3.68
CA LYS A 54 -11.82 -19.54 -2.82
C LYS A 54 -10.69 -18.73 -2.20
N THR A 55 -10.30 -19.09 -0.97
CA THR A 55 -9.10 -18.55 -0.32
C THR A 55 -8.29 -19.69 0.27
N TYR A 56 -6.99 -19.67 0.02
CA TYR A 56 -6.02 -20.59 0.58
C TYR A 56 -5.43 -20.01 1.85
N ALA A 57 -5.38 -20.80 2.92
CA ALA A 57 -4.86 -20.39 4.22
C ALA A 57 -3.80 -21.37 4.73
N CYS A 58 -2.69 -20.84 5.25
CA CYS A 58 -1.66 -21.63 5.92
C CYS A 58 -1.23 -20.92 7.21
N GLU A 59 -1.28 -21.64 8.35
CA GLU A 59 -0.96 -21.12 9.68
C GLU A 59 0.28 -21.77 10.28
N ASP A 60 1.18 -22.28 9.43
CA ASP A 60 2.43 -22.89 9.92
C ASP A 60 3.26 -21.88 10.73
N GLU A 61 3.98 -22.39 11.76
CA GLU A 61 4.80 -21.59 12.66
C GLU A 61 5.91 -20.81 11.91
N ALA A 62 6.45 -21.38 10.82
CA ALA A 62 7.43 -20.71 9.98
C ALA A 62 6.92 -19.40 9.35
N LEU A 63 5.59 -19.23 9.28
CA LEU A 63 4.92 -18.05 8.76
C LEU A 63 4.57 -17.01 9.86
N ALA A 64 4.86 -17.31 11.13
CA ALA A 64 4.53 -16.41 12.25
C ALA A 64 5.34 -15.11 12.24
N THR A 65 6.52 -15.12 11.61
CA THR A 65 7.36 -13.93 11.46
C THR A 65 7.23 -13.34 10.05
N PRO A 66 7.41 -12.02 9.87
CA PRO A 66 7.30 -11.37 8.56
C PRO A 66 8.55 -11.59 7.68
N LEU A 67 9.02 -12.85 7.59
CA LEU A 67 10.13 -13.24 6.73
C LEU A 67 9.62 -13.65 5.34
N PRO A 68 10.27 -13.23 4.25
CA PRO A 68 9.80 -13.51 2.90
C PRO A 68 9.94 -14.96 2.48
N GLN A 69 11.00 -15.68 2.87
CA GLN A 69 11.32 -17.01 2.35
C GLN A 69 10.23 -18.07 2.60
N PRO A 70 9.66 -18.22 3.81
CA PRO A 70 8.56 -19.17 4.02
C PRO A 70 7.32 -18.84 3.18
N ARG A 71 7.06 -17.54 2.93
CA ARG A 71 5.93 -17.09 2.09
C ARG A 71 6.16 -17.41 0.62
N ILE A 72 7.42 -17.32 0.16
CA ILE A 72 7.80 -17.70 -1.20
C ILE A 72 7.56 -19.20 -1.42
N ASP A 73 7.95 -20.05 -0.44
CA ASP A 73 7.71 -21.49 -0.52
C ASP A 73 6.22 -21.81 -0.60
N ALA A 74 5.40 -21.15 0.26
CA ALA A 74 3.95 -21.34 0.27
C ALA A 74 3.30 -20.93 -1.05
N LEU A 75 3.68 -19.80 -1.60
CA LEU A 75 3.16 -19.32 -2.88
C LEU A 75 3.62 -20.16 -4.06
N ALA A 76 4.89 -20.61 -4.07
CA ALA A 76 5.40 -21.51 -5.11
C ALA A 76 4.63 -22.84 -5.14
N ALA A 77 4.41 -23.43 -3.97
CA ALA A 77 3.60 -24.66 -3.83
C ALA A 77 2.16 -24.46 -4.32
N LEU A 78 1.55 -23.29 -4.01
CA LEU A 78 0.19 -22.98 -4.50
C LEU A 78 0.14 -22.75 -6.00
N VAL A 79 1.13 -22.10 -6.60
CA VAL A 79 1.22 -21.96 -8.06
C VAL A 79 1.28 -23.32 -8.74
N GLU A 80 2.12 -24.24 -8.24
CA GLU A 80 2.20 -25.59 -8.76
C GLU A 80 0.88 -26.35 -8.60
N LYS A 81 0.29 -26.31 -7.40
CA LYS A 81 -0.98 -27.00 -7.08
C LYS A 81 -2.14 -26.51 -7.93
N THR A 82 -2.25 -25.19 -8.12
CA THR A 82 -3.44 -24.56 -8.75
C THR A 82 -3.31 -24.36 -10.25
N GLY A 83 -2.09 -24.32 -10.77
CA GLY A 83 -1.79 -23.90 -12.14
C GLY A 83 -2.25 -22.45 -12.38
N ALA A 84 -2.03 -21.56 -11.43
CA ALA A 84 -2.42 -20.15 -11.54
C ALA A 84 -1.68 -19.46 -12.68
N ASP A 85 -2.41 -18.66 -13.45
CA ASP A 85 -1.86 -17.88 -14.57
C ASP A 85 -1.12 -16.64 -14.08
N ALA A 86 -1.54 -16.11 -12.91
CA ALA A 86 -0.97 -14.91 -12.33
C ALA A 86 -0.91 -14.97 -10.79
N VAL A 87 0.07 -14.27 -10.21
CA VAL A 87 0.14 -13.99 -8.77
C VAL A 87 0.28 -12.48 -8.59
N LEU A 88 -0.66 -11.88 -7.84
CA LEU A 88 -0.76 -10.44 -7.69
C LEU A 88 -0.58 -10.04 -6.23
N PHE A 89 0.09 -8.92 -6.04
CA PHE A 89 0.47 -8.38 -4.73
C PHE A 89 0.10 -6.90 -4.64
N ALA A 90 -0.42 -6.44 -3.51
CA ALA A 90 -0.39 -5.03 -3.17
C ALA A 90 1.01 -4.66 -2.70
N ALA A 91 1.52 -3.50 -3.10
CA ALA A 91 2.88 -3.09 -2.75
C ALA A 91 2.99 -2.77 -1.26
N SER A 92 3.80 -3.56 -0.56
CA SER A 92 4.35 -3.36 0.77
C SER A 92 5.83 -3.77 0.76
N VAL A 93 6.55 -3.54 1.84
CA VAL A 93 7.96 -4.00 1.94
C VAL A 93 8.02 -5.52 1.86
N LEU A 94 7.16 -6.21 2.63
CA LEU A 94 7.12 -7.68 2.64
C LEU A 94 6.65 -8.23 1.30
N ALA A 95 5.57 -7.70 0.74
CA ALA A 95 5.04 -8.15 -0.55
C ALA A 95 6.04 -7.97 -1.69
N ALA A 96 6.83 -6.90 -1.69
CA ALA A 96 7.87 -6.66 -2.70
C ALA A 96 8.98 -7.72 -2.63
N ASP A 97 9.45 -8.05 -1.41
CA ASP A 97 10.47 -9.09 -1.20
C ASP A 97 9.94 -10.48 -1.59
N VAL A 98 8.69 -10.79 -1.19
CA VAL A 98 8.03 -12.05 -1.55
C VAL A 98 7.84 -12.16 -3.06
N ALA A 99 7.35 -11.11 -3.72
CA ALA A 99 7.14 -11.11 -5.18
C ALA A 99 8.44 -11.27 -5.95
N ALA A 100 9.51 -10.58 -5.53
CA ALA A 100 10.82 -10.69 -6.16
C ALA A 100 11.44 -12.09 -5.97
N GLY A 101 11.38 -12.65 -4.76
CA GLY A 101 11.85 -13.99 -4.48
C GLY A 101 11.05 -15.07 -5.21
N LEU A 102 9.72 -14.91 -5.30
CA LEU A 102 8.86 -15.83 -6.06
C LEU A 102 9.18 -15.77 -7.56
N ALA A 103 9.42 -14.57 -8.11
CA ALA A 103 9.84 -14.40 -9.50
C ALA A 103 11.14 -15.17 -9.80
N ALA A 104 12.12 -15.04 -8.91
CA ALA A 104 13.38 -15.78 -9.03
C ALA A 104 13.19 -17.30 -8.89
N ARG A 105 12.35 -17.74 -7.95
CA ARG A 105 12.06 -19.17 -7.71
C ARG A 105 11.39 -19.84 -8.92
N LEU A 106 10.47 -19.16 -9.57
CA LEU A 106 9.66 -19.68 -10.67
C LEU A 106 10.22 -19.35 -12.06
N ASP A 107 11.36 -18.66 -12.15
CA ASP A 107 11.89 -18.08 -13.39
C ASP A 107 10.81 -17.28 -14.16
N ALA A 108 10.02 -16.50 -13.43
CA ALA A 108 8.84 -15.80 -13.92
C ALA A 108 9.08 -14.29 -14.00
N GLY A 109 8.41 -13.65 -14.96
CA GLY A 109 8.47 -12.18 -15.09
C GLY A 109 7.67 -11.47 -14.00
N LEU A 110 8.29 -10.48 -13.34
CA LEU A 110 7.64 -9.59 -12.38
C LEU A 110 7.54 -8.18 -12.97
N ASN A 111 6.31 -7.67 -13.11
CA ASN A 111 6.07 -6.26 -13.34
C ASN A 111 5.70 -5.58 -12.01
N TRP A 112 6.33 -4.47 -11.71
CA TRP A 112 6.16 -3.72 -10.47
C TRP A 112 5.65 -2.31 -10.74
N ASP A 113 5.12 -1.65 -9.71
CA ASP A 113 4.56 -0.29 -9.77
C ASP A 113 3.38 -0.18 -10.75
N LEU A 114 2.55 -1.24 -10.79
CA LEU A 114 1.37 -1.27 -11.65
C LEU A 114 0.26 -0.42 -11.04
N THR A 115 -0.38 0.42 -11.84
CA THR A 115 -1.51 1.25 -11.41
C THR A 115 -2.85 0.80 -12.00
N ASP A 116 -2.82 -0.08 -13.01
CA ASP A 116 -4.02 -0.74 -13.53
C ASP A 116 -3.68 -2.09 -14.15
N LEU A 117 -4.71 -2.93 -14.27
CA LEU A 117 -4.69 -4.24 -14.91
C LEU A 117 -5.89 -4.37 -15.85
N VAL A 118 -5.66 -4.79 -17.07
CA VAL A 118 -6.71 -5.02 -18.05
C VAL A 118 -6.49 -6.34 -18.80
N LEU A 119 -7.54 -6.88 -19.38
CA LEU A 119 -7.44 -7.97 -20.36
C LEU A 119 -7.55 -7.39 -21.77
N THR A 120 -6.54 -7.64 -22.60
CA THR A 120 -6.53 -7.27 -24.00
C THR A 120 -6.33 -8.55 -24.83
N ASP A 121 -7.29 -8.88 -25.66
CA ASP A 121 -7.30 -10.12 -26.46
C ASP A 121 -7.11 -11.41 -25.62
N GLY A 122 -7.61 -11.40 -24.38
CA GLY A 122 -7.50 -12.49 -23.42
C GLY A 122 -6.18 -12.53 -22.65
N GLU A 123 -5.22 -11.66 -22.96
CA GLU A 123 -3.95 -11.54 -22.27
C GLU A 123 -4.00 -10.45 -21.19
N LEU A 124 -3.37 -10.72 -20.05
CA LEU A 124 -3.22 -9.73 -18.96
C LEU A 124 -2.20 -8.68 -19.38
N VAL A 125 -2.61 -7.40 -19.30
CA VAL A 125 -1.77 -6.23 -19.54
C VAL A 125 -1.80 -5.36 -18.29
N GLY A 126 -0.63 -4.96 -17.83
CA GLY A 126 -0.48 -4.00 -16.74
C GLY A 126 -0.29 -2.58 -17.27
N LYS A 127 -0.82 -1.59 -16.55
CA LYS A 127 -0.54 -0.18 -16.78
C LYS A 127 0.52 0.27 -15.77
N ARG A 128 1.61 0.83 -16.26
CA ARG A 128 2.73 1.25 -15.41
C ARG A 128 3.14 2.69 -15.73
N PRO A 129 3.22 3.57 -14.72
CA PRO A 129 3.80 4.88 -14.90
C PRO A 129 5.30 4.81 -15.21
N ALA A 130 5.78 5.71 -16.02
CA ALA A 130 7.18 5.81 -16.43
C ALA A 130 7.62 7.29 -16.55
N LEU A 131 8.94 7.53 -16.57
CA LEU A 131 9.54 8.85 -16.71
C LEU A 131 9.04 9.87 -15.67
N GLY A 132 9.00 9.45 -14.39
CA GLY A 132 8.49 10.29 -13.29
C GLY A 132 6.98 10.51 -13.37
N ASP A 133 6.24 9.46 -13.75
CA ASP A 133 4.78 9.42 -13.92
C ASP A 133 4.22 10.35 -15.01
N THR A 134 5.09 10.81 -15.93
CA THR A 134 4.67 11.64 -17.08
C THR A 134 4.07 10.83 -18.22
N VAL A 135 4.32 9.52 -18.25
CA VAL A 135 3.86 8.61 -19.30
C VAL A 135 3.28 7.35 -18.63
N LEU A 136 2.15 6.89 -19.12
CA LEU A 136 1.59 5.59 -18.77
C LEU A 136 1.90 4.60 -19.89
N VAL A 137 2.55 3.49 -19.58
CA VAL A 137 2.93 2.45 -20.53
C VAL A 137 2.20 1.15 -20.26
N ASP A 138 1.87 0.43 -21.34
CA ASP A 138 1.36 -0.91 -21.28
C ASP A 138 2.51 -1.89 -21.16
N VAL A 139 2.45 -2.79 -20.18
CA VAL A 139 3.44 -3.83 -19.95
C VAL A 139 2.79 -5.20 -19.97
N GLY A 140 3.46 -6.16 -20.60
CA GLY A 140 3.07 -7.56 -20.63
C GLY A 140 4.10 -8.45 -19.96
N TRP A 141 3.84 -9.75 -19.96
CA TRP A 141 4.74 -10.77 -19.40
C TRP A 141 5.13 -11.76 -20.48
N LYS A 142 6.34 -12.29 -20.35
CA LYS A 142 6.77 -13.47 -21.10
C LYS A 142 6.65 -14.67 -20.18
N GLY A 143 5.90 -15.70 -20.62
CA GLY A 143 5.70 -16.92 -19.84
C GLY A 143 4.59 -16.82 -18.77
N SER A 144 4.58 -17.80 -17.89
CA SER A 144 3.60 -17.99 -16.80
C SER A 144 4.29 -18.64 -15.59
N PRO A 145 3.89 -18.30 -14.34
CA PRO A 145 2.86 -17.32 -14.00
C PRO A 145 3.31 -15.88 -14.24
N LYS A 146 2.33 -14.97 -14.39
CA LYS A 146 2.54 -13.53 -14.51
C LYS A 146 2.54 -12.92 -13.12
N LEU A 147 3.65 -12.33 -12.68
CA LEU A 147 3.74 -11.73 -11.34
C LEU A 147 3.54 -10.21 -11.44
N GLY A 148 2.65 -9.66 -10.61
CA GLY A 148 2.35 -8.24 -10.60
C GLY A 148 2.37 -7.65 -9.20
N LEU A 149 3.19 -6.60 -8.98
CA LEU A 149 3.19 -5.80 -7.76
C LEU A 149 2.47 -4.48 -8.05
N ILE A 150 1.32 -4.30 -7.44
CA ILE A 150 0.41 -3.18 -7.68
C ILE A 150 0.70 -2.06 -6.70
N ARG A 151 0.81 -0.83 -7.18
CA ARG A 151 1.03 0.37 -6.35
C ARG A 151 -0.02 0.44 -5.24
N ALA A 152 0.40 0.77 -4.03
CA ALA A 152 -0.51 0.94 -2.89
C ALA A 152 -1.61 1.96 -3.24
N GLY A 153 -2.87 1.63 -2.90
CA GLY A 153 -4.02 2.49 -3.18
C GLY A 153 -4.44 2.58 -4.66
N ALA A 154 -3.83 1.82 -5.58
CA ALA A 154 -4.23 1.84 -7.00
C ALA A 154 -5.66 1.29 -7.23
N PHE A 155 -6.10 0.39 -6.36
CA PHE A 155 -7.46 -0.17 -6.41
C PHE A 155 -8.15 -0.03 -5.06
N GLU A 156 -9.35 0.55 -5.08
CA GLU A 156 -10.25 0.53 -3.94
C GLU A 156 -10.91 -0.86 -3.81
N PRO A 157 -11.04 -1.41 -2.59
CA PRO A 157 -11.82 -2.61 -2.36
C PRO A 157 -13.28 -2.39 -2.75
N VAL A 158 -13.84 -3.32 -3.51
CA VAL A 158 -15.26 -3.29 -3.90
C VAL A 158 -15.96 -4.49 -3.27
N GLU A 159 -16.84 -4.24 -2.31
CA GLU A 159 -17.65 -5.28 -1.73
C GLU A 159 -18.72 -5.79 -2.72
N ALA A 160 -18.57 -7.04 -3.14
CA ALA A 160 -19.53 -7.75 -3.99
C ALA A 160 -20.48 -8.64 -3.16
N GLY A 161 -20.22 -8.75 -1.87
CA GLY A 161 -20.90 -9.68 -0.97
C GLY A 161 -20.44 -11.15 -1.17
N GLY A 162 -20.73 -11.99 -0.19
CA GLY A 162 -20.40 -13.41 -0.23
C GLY A 162 -19.29 -13.80 0.76
N THR A 163 -19.00 -15.08 0.78
CA THR A 163 -17.91 -15.69 1.57
C THR A 163 -17.12 -16.63 0.67
N ALA A 164 -15.79 -16.64 0.83
CA ALA A 164 -14.94 -17.57 0.10
C ALA A 164 -14.99 -18.97 0.71
N GLU A 165 -14.90 -20.00 -0.12
CA GLU A 165 -14.50 -21.33 0.33
C GLU A 165 -13.08 -21.27 0.87
N VAL A 166 -12.85 -21.70 2.11
CA VAL A 166 -11.50 -21.71 2.70
C VAL A 166 -10.90 -23.11 2.55
N GLU A 167 -9.74 -23.16 1.92
CA GLU A 167 -8.92 -24.36 1.82
C GLU A 167 -7.62 -24.15 2.58
N THR A 168 -7.43 -24.92 3.65
CA THR A 168 -6.14 -24.98 4.35
C THR A 168 -5.17 -25.88 3.60
N PHE A 169 -3.87 -25.54 3.64
CA PHE A 169 -2.84 -26.34 3.01
C PHE A 169 -1.56 -26.33 3.82
N ASP A 170 -0.82 -27.42 3.73
CA ASP A 170 0.50 -27.56 4.34
C ASP A 170 1.58 -27.23 3.31
N VAL A 171 2.73 -26.73 3.78
CA VAL A 171 3.88 -26.35 2.97
C VAL A 171 5.09 -27.16 3.40
N ALA A 172 5.79 -27.74 2.44
CA ALA A 172 7.14 -28.25 2.66
C ALA A 172 8.12 -27.07 2.46
N PHE A 173 8.66 -26.56 3.56
CA PHE A 173 9.61 -25.45 3.51
C PHE A 173 10.99 -25.96 3.11
N GLU A 174 11.70 -25.18 2.32
CA GLU A 174 13.09 -25.44 1.95
C GLU A 174 14.03 -25.22 3.14
N ASP A 175 15.09 -25.98 3.24
CA ASP A 175 16.04 -25.89 4.35
C ASP A 175 16.60 -24.48 4.55
N PHE A 176 16.82 -23.74 3.46
CA PHE A 176 17.33 -22.36 3.53
C PHE A 176 16.28 -21.35 3.98
N SER A 177 15.01 -21.66 3.94
CA SER A 177 13.93 -20.75 4.39
C SER A 177 13.95 -20.53 5.90
N ALA A 178 14.56 -21.45 6.65
CA ALA A 178 14.75 -21.34 8.11
C ALA A 178 16.09 -20.72 8.53
N LEU A 179 16.95 -20.31 7.59
CA LEU A 179 18.28 -19.77 7.92
C LEU A 179 18.23 -18.36 8.52
N ALA A 180 17.19 -17.59 8.22
CA ALA A 180 16.97 -16.27 8.82
C ALA A 180 16.01 -16.40 10.00
N THR A 181 16.32 -15.71 11.10
CA THR A 181 15.45 -15.63 12.28
C THR A 181 15.24 -14.17 12.67
N LEU A 182 14.01 -13.84 13.09
CA LEU A 182 13.73 -12.54 13.67
C LEU A 182 14.30 -12.49 15.09
N VAL A 183 15.27 -11.64 15.31
CA VAL A 183 15.92 -11.48 16.64
C VAL A 183 15.14 -10.51 17.51
N GLU A 184 14.70 -9.40 16.94
CA GLU A 184 13.98 -8.35 17.64
C GLU A 184 13.10 -7.58 16.66
N GLN A 185 11.91 -7.20 17.10
CA GLN A 185 11.02 -6.31 16.38
C GLN A 185 10.65 -5.16 17.30
N THR A 186 11.03 -3.96 16.94
CA THR A 186 10.62 -2.75 17.65
C THR A 186 9.42 -2.15 16.92
N GLN A 187 8.32 -2.03 17.63
CA GLN A 187 7.13 -1.35 17.12
C GLN A 187 7.13 0.08 17.68
N GLU A 188 7.21 1.07 16.79
CA GLU A 188 6.96 2.45 17.17
C GLU A 188 5.46 2.62 17.44
N GLU A 189 5.11 3.17 18.62
CA GLU A 189 3.72 3.52 18.91
C GLU A 189 3.29 4.65 17.95
N SER A 190 2.47 4.31 16.94
CA SER A 190 1.85 5.31 16.08
C SER A 190 0.55 5.78 16.73
N SER A 191 0.36 7.08 16.87
CA SER A 191 -0.84 7.69 17.44
C SER A 191 -2.03 7.79 16.45
N GLY A 192 -2.05 6.98 15.38
CA GLY A 192 -3.10 7.05 14.36
C GLY A 192 -2.99 5.94 13.31
N PRO A 193 -3.86 5.94 12.31
CA PRO A 193 -3.85 4.96 11.23
C PRO A 193 -2.52 5.01 10.45
N SER A 194 -2.11 3.87 9.87
CA SER A 194 -0.95 3.80 8.99
C SER A 194 -1.13 4.75 7.80
N ILE A 195 -0.05 5.45 7.41
CA ILE A 195 -0.11 6.34 6.22
C ILE A 195 -0.32 5.55 4.92
N GLU A 196 -0.05 4.25 4.90
CA GLU A 196 -0.24 3.40 3.72
C GLU A 196 -1.71 3.06 3.47
N GLU A 197 -2.53 3.05 4.53
CA GLU A 197 -3.95 2.67 4.47
C GLU A 197 -4.91 3.86 4.67
N ALA A 198 -4.38 5.00 5.11
CA ALA A 198 -5.21 6.16 5.42
C ALA A 198 -5.85 6.78 4.18
N ASP A 199 -7.17 6.98 4.23
CA ASP A 199 -7.91 7.72 3.20
C ASP A 199 -7.57 9.22 3.18
N ILE A 200 -7.12 9.76 4.31
CA ILE A 200 -6.74 11.17 4.48
C ILE A 200 -5.37 11.26 5.11
N ILE A 201 -4.48 12.03 4.50
CA ILE A 201 -3.15 12.30 5.03
C ILE A 201 -2.94 13.80 5.19
N VAL A 202 -2.45 14.20 6.37
CA VAL A 202 -1.99 15.56 6.65
C VAL A 202 -0.47 15.53 6.79
N ALA A 203 0.25 16.09 5.83
CA ALA A 203 1.70 15.96 5.74
C ALA A 203 2.42 17.27 6.10
N GLY A 204 3.52 17.14 6.85
CA GLY A 204 4.35 18.24 7.29
C GLY A 204 5.73 18.31 6.63
N GLY A 205 6.14 19.52 6.27
CA GLY A 205 7.47 19.84 5.79
C GLY A 205 8.23 20.81 6.69
N ARG A 206 9.45 21.19 6.32
CA ARG A 206 10.26 22.15 7.08
C ARG A 206 9.62 23.53 7.26
N GLY A 207 8.60 23.86 6.46
CA GLY A 207 7.80 25.08 6.63
C GLY A 207 7.03 25.15 7.94
N LEU A 208 6.90 24.05 8.70
CA LEU A 208 6.38 24.01 10.08
C LEU A 208 7.27 24.79 11.07
N GLY A 209 8.58 24.91 10.79
CA GLY A 209 9.52 25.69 11.60
C GLY A 209 10.07 24.98 12.84
N SER A 210 9.31 24.09 13.47
CA SER A 210 9.78 23.31 14.63
C SER A 210 9.06 21.96 14.73
N PRO A 211 9.63 20.98 15.48
CA PRO A 211 8.98 19.69 15.72
C PRO A 211 7.66 19.82 16.50
N GLU A 212 7.54 20.78 17.44
CA GLU A 212 6.32 20.98 18.24
C GLU A 212 5.13 21.38 17.36
N ALA A 213 5.36 22.01 16.22
CA ALA A 213 4.32 22.42 15.30
C ALA A 213 3.61 21.24 14.60
N PHE A 214 4.18 20.02 14.69
CA PHE A 214 3.47 18.82 14.23
C PHE A 214 2.15 18.58 14.99
N SER A 215 2.04 19.06 16.23
CA SER A 215 0.78 18.99 17.00
C SER A 215 -0.43 19.62 16.25
N LEU A 216 -0.19 20.65 15.44
CA LEU A 216 -1.24 21.26 14.60
C LEU A 216 -1.76 20.29 13.54
N LEU A 217 -0.85 19.50 12.96
CA LEU A 217 -1.19 18.50 11.95
C LEU A 217 -1.86 17.28 12.56
N GLU A 218 -1.43 16.88 13.74
CA GLU A 218 -2.04 15.79 14.52
C GLU A 218 -3.49 16.13 14.88
N GLU A 219 -3.75 17.36 15.33
CA GLU A 219 -5.10 17.82 15.62
C GLU A 219 -6.01 17.86 14.37
N LEU A 220 -5.47 18.31 13.22
CA LEU A 220 -6.21 18.31 11.97
C LEU A 220 -6.46 16.90 11.47
N ALA A 221 -5.45 16.04 11.49
CA ALA A 221 -5.56 14.64 11.09
C ALA A 221 -6.59 13.90 11.96
N ALA A 222 -6.55 14.08 13.27
CA ALA A 222 -7.53 13.50 14.20
C ALA A 222 -8.97 14.02 13.92
N ALA A 223 -9.12 15.31 13.64
CA ALA A 223 -10.41 15.88 13.28
C ALA A 223 -10.96 15.32 11.96
N LEU A 224 -10.10 14.99 11.02
CA LEU A 224 -10.43 14.38 9.73
C LEU A 224 -10.53 12.85 9.77
N GLY A 225 -10.03 12.19 10.82
CA GLY A 225 -9.90 10.73 10.90
C GLY A 225 -8.82 10.20 9.96
N GLY A 226 -7.76 10.98 9.77
CA GLY A 226 -6.65 10.68 8.88
C GLY A 226 -5.34 10.41 9.62
N ALA A 227 -4.26 10.20 8.86
CA ALA A 227 -2.90 9.98 9.35
C ALA A 227 -2.02 11.23 9.16
N VAL A 228 -0.95 11.32 9.97
CA VAL A 228 0.09 12.35 9.79
C VAL A 228 1.27 11.76 9.05
N ALA A 229 1.77 12.51 8.05
CA ALA A 229 2.95 12.16 7.29
C ALA A 229 4.02 13.28 7.36
N ALA A 230 5.24 12.91 7.00
CA ALA A 230 6.37 13.82 7.04
C ALA A 230 7.22 13.75 5.76
N THR A 231 7.85 14.88 5.42
CA THR A 231 8.86 14.86 4.36
C THR A 231 10.19 14.34 4.90
N ARG A 232 11.03 13.76 4.04
CA ARG A 232 12.40 13.34 4.40
C ARG A 232 13.17 14.41 5.17
N ALA A 233 13.04 15.67 4.78
CA ALA A 233 13.80 16.75 5.39
C ALA A 233 13.48 17.01 6.87
N VAL A 234 12.28 16.68 7.34
CA VAL A 234 11.92 16.77 8.77
C VAL A 234 12.21 15.47 9.51
N VAL A 235 12.13 14.34 8.84
CA VAL A 235 12.55 13.04 9.40
C VAL A 235 14.05 13.01 9.63
N ASP A 236 14.85 13.41 8.64
CA ASP A 236 16.32 13.53 8.78
C ASP A 236 16.73 14.52 9.89
N ALA A 237 15.88 15.51 10.19
CA ALA A 237 16.08 16.45 11.31
C ALA A 237 15.61 15.91 12.67
N GLY A 238 15.05 14.70 12.72
CA GLY A 238 14.54 14.06 13.93
C GLY A 238 13.24 14.69 14.47
N TRP A 239 12.49 15.42 13.62
CA TRP A 239 11.25 16.08 14.05
C TRP A 239 10.06 15.13 14.09
N TYR A 240 10.04 14.10 13.24
CA TYR A 240 8.94 13.15 13.15
C TYR A 240 9.45 11.74 12.76
N PRO A 241 8.74 10.65 13.13
CA PRO A 241 9.20 9.27 12.92
C PRO A 241 9.43 8.92 11.46
N TYR A 242 10.43 8.05 11.19
CA TYR A 242 10.73 7.57 9.84
C TYR A 242 9.58 6.76 9.22
N SER A 243 8.82 6.04 10.03
CA SER A 243 7.64 5.27 9.61
C SER A 243 6.58 6.10 8.88
N THR A 244 6.60 7.44 9.09
CA THR A 244 5.65 8.39 8.46
C THR A 244 6.25 9.10 7.23
N GLN A 245 7.47 8.76 6.83
CA GLN A 245 8.13 9.43 5.72
C GLN A 245 7.47 9.10 4.38
N VAL A 246 7.03 10.13 3.65
CA VAL A 246 6.49 10.04 2.29
C VAL A 246 7.49 10.57 1.27
N GLY A 247 7.70 9.82 0.19
CA GLY A 247 8.60 10.19 -0.89
C GLY A 247 9.33 9.00 -1.50
N GLN A 248 10.20 9.25 -2.46
CA GLN A 248 10.98 8.24 -3.17
C GLN A 248 11.82 7.33 -2.24
N THR A 249 12.26 7.84 -1.10
CA THR A 249 13.06 7.11 -0.11
C THR A 249 12.28 6.75 1.15
N GLY A 250 10.97 6.92 1.12
CA GLY A 250 10.02 6.55 2.15
C GLY A 250 8.88 5.75 1.55
N LYS A 251 7.70 5.93 2.10
CA LYS A 251 6.49 5.25 1.64
C LYS A 251 5.85 5.99 0.47
N MET A 252 5.25 5.24 -0.45
CA MET A 252 4.37 5.76 -1.49
C MET A 252 2.93 5.59 -1.04
N VAL A 253 2.16 6.68 -1.07
CA VAL A 253 0.79 6.74 -0.57
C VAL A 253 -0.17 7.26 -1.65
N SER A 254 -1.41 6.79 -1.61
CA SER A 254 -2.46 7.20 -2.56
C SER A 254 -3.79 7.45 -1.82
N PRO A 255 -3.81 8.41 -0.86
CA PRO A 255 -5.02 8.74 -0.12
C PRO A 255 -6.06 9.43 -1.03
N LYS A 256 -7.32 9.44 -0.59
CA LYS A 256 -8.35 10.25 -1.25
C LYS A 256 -8.08 11.75 -1.12
N LEU A 257 -7.49 12.15 0.03
CA LEU A 257 -7.12 13.53 0.31
C LEU A 257 -5.72 13.61 0.93
N TYR A 258 -4.86 14.44 0.33
CA TYR A 258 -3.53 14.77 0.83
C TYR A 258 -3.41 16.26 1.11
N ILE A 259 -3.19 16.65 2.36
CA ILE A 259 -3.02 18.04 2.77
C ILE A 259 -1.53 18.29 3.05
N ALA A 260 -0.86 19.03 2.18
CA ALA A 260 0.57 19.34 2.28
C ALA A 260 0.78 20.68 2.99
N CYS A 261 1.32 20.65 4.21
CA CYS A 261 1.56 21.81 5.06
C CYS A 261 3.04 22.19 5.11
N GLY A 262 3.42 23.34 4.57
CA GLY A 262 4.80 23.83 4.61
C GLY A 262 5.79 22.93 3.84
N ILE A 263 5.33 22.26 2.80
CA ILE A 263 6.10 21.38 1.92
C ILE A 263 6.46 22.13 0.66
N SER A 264 7.73 22.06 0.22
CA SER A 264 8.21 22.74 -0.99
C SER A 264 7.73 22.10 -2.29
N GLY A 265 7.49 20.79 -2.31
CA GLY A 265 7.10 20.08 -3.53
C GLY A 265 8.28 19.58 -4.38
N ALA A 266 9.41 19.24 -3.74
CA ALA A 266 10.51 18.58 -4.43
C ALA A 266 10.06 17.28 -5.11
N ILE A 267 10.65 16.95 -6.27
CA ILE A 267 10.27 15.78 -7.09
C ILE A 267 10.28 14.49 -6.28
N GLN A 268 11.25 14.34 -5.38
CA GLN A 268 11.37 13.14 -4.52
C GLN A 268 10.16 12.97 -3.57
N HIS A 269 9.57 14.07 -3.11
CA HIS A 269 8.35 14.02 -2.31
C HIS A 269 7.12 13.79 -3.18
N LYS A 270 7.06 14.47 -4.34
CA LYS A 270 5.97 14.34 -5.30
C LYS A 270 5.75 12.87 -5.69
N VAL A 271 6.81 12.14 -6.00
CA VAL A 271 6.74 10.69 -6.37
C VAL A 271 6.00 9.87 -5.30
N GLY A 272 6.17 10.21 -4.02
CA GLY A 272 5.54 9.47 -2.92
C GLY A 272 4.06 9.76 -2.71
N MET A 273 3.49 10.85 -3.25
CA MET A 273 2.13 11.28 -2.93
C MET A 273 1.27 11.69 -4.16
N GLN A 274 1.83 11.69 -5.34
CA GLN A 274 1.12 12.12 -6.55
C GLN A 274 -0.05 11.20 -6.95
N GLY A 275 -0.16 10.00 -6.37
CA GLY A 275 -1.31 9.11 -6.51
C GLY A 275 -2.52 9.54 -5.67
N ALA A 276 -2.43 10.61 -4.88
CA ALA A 276 -3.56 11.11 -4.10
C ALA A 276 -4.71 11.59 -4.99
N GLY A 277 -5.94 11.31 -4.56
CA GLY A 277 -7.15 11.71 -5.32
C GLY A 277 -7.35 13.24 -5.35
N THR A 278 -7.06 13.92 -4.25
CA THR A 278 -7.07 15.40 -4.16
C THR A 278 -5.88 15.86 -3.33
N ILE A 279 -5.15 16.84 -3.84
CA ILE A 279 -4.00 17.43 -3.18
C ILE A 279 -4.31 18.88 -2.82
N ILE A 280 -4.29 19.18 -1.52
CA ILE A 280 -4.37 20.56 -1.00
C ILE A 280 -2.98 20.97 -0.51
N ALA A 281 -2.49 22.13 -0.95
CA ALA A 281 -1.19 22.64 -0.51
C ALA A 281 -1.36 23.97 0.25
N ILE A 282 -0.72 24.06 1.42
CA ILE A 282 -0.65 25.27 2.23
C ILE A 282 0.83 25.68 2.34
N ASN A 283 1.20 26.79 1.76
CA ASN A 283 2.57 27.30 1.81
C ASN A 283 2.59 28.83 1.80
N LYS A 284 3.53 29.42 2.54
CA LYS A 284 3.72 30.88 2.55
C LYS A 284 4.43 31.43 1.31
N ASP A 285 5.22 30.58 0.63
CA ASP A 285 5.90 30.94 -0.61
C ASP A 285 4.96 30.68 -1.81
N PRO A 286 4.48 31.73 -2.50
CA PRO A 286 3.59 31.57 -3.64
C PRO A 286 4.27 30.87 -4.84
N ASN A 287 5.61 30.77 -4.86
CA ASN A 287 6.36 30.11 -5.92
C ASN A 287 6.81 28.71 -5.53
N ALA A 288 6.31 28.14 -4.44
CA ALA A 288 6.67 26.79 -4.05
C ALA A 288 6.23 25.79 -5.12
N PRO A 289 7.11 24.90 -5.60
CA PRO A 289 6.79 23.92 -6.65
C PRO A 289 5.59 22.99 -6.35
N ILE A 290 5.18 22.90 -5.08
CA ILE A 290 3.98 22.13 -4.67
C ILE A 290 2.73 22.65 -5.37
N PHE A 291 2.66 23.96 -5.68
CA PHE A 291 1.53 24.58 -6.34
C PHE A 291 1.40 24.20 -7.82
N ASP A 292 2.46 23.68 -8.44
CA ASP A 292 2.42 23.24 -9.85
C ASP A 292 1.62 21.96 -10.06
N PHE A 293 1.33 21.22 -8.97
CA PHE A 293 0.64 19.93 -9.06
C PHE A 293 -0.40 19.66 -7.95
N CYS A 294 -0.74 20.67 -7.15
CA CYS A 294 -1.86 20.57 -6.23
C CYS A 294 -3.18 20.93 -6.94
N ASP A 295 -4.29 20.38 -6.46
CA ASP A 295 -5.63 20.74 -6.94
C ASP A 295 -6.12 22.06 -6.31
N ILE A 296 -5.76 22.28 -5.03
CA ILE A 296 -6.10 23.50 -4.30
C ILE A 296 -4.85 24.05 -3.61
N GLY A 297 -4.44 25.24 -4.00
CA GLY A 297 -3.32 25.97 -3.38
C GLY A 297 -3.78 27.09 -2.47
N VAL A 298 -3.27 27.13 -1.23
CA VAL A 298 -3.53 28.19 -0.26
C VAL A 298 -2.22 28.87 0.09
N VAL A 299 -2.04 30.11 -0.36
CA VAL A 299 -0.87 30.93 -0.02
C VAL A 299 -1.11 31.64 1.30
N GLY A 300 -0.34 31.28 2.33
CA GLY A 300 -0.47 31.89 3.65
C GLY A 300 0.28 31.16 4.75
N ASP A 301 0.15 31.67 5.97
CA ASP A 301 0.80 31.06 7.14
C ASP A 301 -0.02 29.86 7.63
N LEU A 302 0.61 28.70 7.61
CA LEU A 302 -0.02 27.46 8.08
C LEU A 302 -0.39 27.51 9.58
N HIS A 303 0.35 28.28 10.39
CA HIS A 303 0.05 28.43 11.81
C HIS A 303 -1.26 29.20 12.08
N GLU A 304 -1.75 29.98 11.10
CA GLU A 304 -3.05 30.62 11.17
C GLU A 304 -4.14 29.80 10.47
N ILE A 305 -3.79 29.13 9.36
CA ILE A 305 -4.74 28.44 8.48
C ILE A 305 -5.15 27.09 9.08
N VAL A 306 -4.18 26.29 9.52
CA VAL A 306 -4.44 24.92 10.01
C VAL A 306 -5.37 24.91 11.23
N PRO A 307 -5.17 25.74 12.27
CA PRO A 307 -6.10 25.77 13.41
C PRO A 307 -7.53 26.13 13.01
N LYS A 308 -7.70 27.15 12.14
CA LYS A 308 -9.02 27.56 11.65
C LYS A 308 -9.69 26.45 10.86
N LEU A 309 -8.93 25.74 10.02
CA LEU A 309 -9.42 24.58 9.27
C LEU A 309 -9.87 23.47 10.22
N THR A 310 -9.09 23.20 11.26
CA THR A 310 -9.43 22.20 12.28
C THR A 310 -10.75 22.53 13.00
N GLU A 311 -10.95 23.80 13.38
CA GLU A 311 -12.20 24.27 14.00
C GLU A 311 -13.40 24.09 13.04
N LEU A 312 -13.24 24.46 11.77
CA LEU A 312 -14.29 24.31 10.75
C LEU A 312 -14.65 22.83 10.54
N VAL A 313 -13.68 21.96 10.42
CA VAL A 313 -13.90 20.50 10.28
C VAL A 313 -14.68 19.97 11.48
N ARG A 314 -14.25 20.31 12.71
CA ARG A 314 -14.94 19.90 13.95
C ARG A 314 -16.38 20.41 14.02
N SER A 315 -16.65 21.61 13.50
CA SER A 315 -17.99 22.20 13.51
C SER A 315 -18.97 21.55 12.51
N HIS A 316 -18.46 21.04 11.38
CA HIS A 316 -19.27 20.41 10.33
C HIS A 316 -19.52 18.92 10.55
N ARG A 317 -18.74 18.26 11.44
CA ARG A 317 -18.96 16.86 11.83
C ARG A 317 -19.95 16.70 13.01
N ARG A 318 -20.49 17.77 13.53
CA ARG A 318 -21.59 17.76 14.51
C ARG A 318 -22.92 17.82 13.77
#